data_a8d3b1ec8272dd7b4d6467536f04f7a4
#
_entry.id   a8d3b1ec8272dd7b4d6467536f04f7a4
#
_cell.length_a   1.000
_cell.length_b   1.000
_cell.length_c   1.000
_cell.angle_alpha   90.00
_cell.angle_beta   90.00
_cell.angle_gamma   90.00
#
_symmetry.space_group_name_H-M   'P 1'
#
loop_
_entity.id
_entity.type
_entity.pdbx_description
1 polymer ?
#
loop_
_entity_poly.entity_id
_entity_poly.type
_entity_poly.pdbx_seq_one_letter_code
_entity_poly.pdbx_strand_id
1 'polypeptide(L)'
;VEALNRVEGTVTVEVSDNTGTLIEETVSRDPAEMAKYFNMIRYRVGLPGVDANDMAEADNFEKIIRNERQVELFNEGYRYFDTRRWGTYLDEDANSSNWRGLDVTKDRTNANGNEGFWNIVTINTQNVRDRIALPKMVFLPIRHDELLKVPNADQNFGWDR
;
A
#
# COMPACT_ATOMS: atom_id res chain seq x y z
N VAL A 1 8.33 -1.87 -10.56
CA VAL A 1 9.24 -1.70 -9.40
C VAL A 1 8.89 -2.67 -8.29
N GLU A 2 7.67 -2.65 -7.73
CA GLU A 2 7.27 -3.52 -6.61
C GLU A 2 7.47 -5.01 -6.90
N ALA A 3 7.03 -5.49 -8.07
CA ALA A 3 7.22 -6.88 -8.47
C ALA A 3 8.72 -7.24 -8.57
N LEU A 4 9.52 -6.36 -9.19
CA LEU A 4 10.95 -6.58 -9.34
C LEU A 4 11.69 -6.59 -7.98
N ASN A 5 11.23 -5.78 -7.02
CA ASN A 5 11.81 -5.75 -5.67
C ASN A 5 11.61 -7.07 -4.90
N ARG A 6 10.58 -7.85 -5.24
CA ARG A 6 10.23 -9.12 -4.60
C ARG A 6 10.86 -10.35 -5.26
N VAL A 7 11.62 -10.17 -6.33
CA VAL A 7 12.34 -11.30 -6.98
C VAL A 7 13.47 -11.75 -6.08
N GLU A 8 13.41 -13.00 -5.63
CA GLU A 8 14.45 -13.65 -4.87
C GLU A 8 15.35 -14.45 -5.83
N GLY A 9 16.64 -14.10 -5.89
CA GLY A 9 17.59 -14.72 -6.80
C GLY A 9 17.30 -14.40 -8.27
N THR A 10 17.32 -15.43 -9.10
CA THR A 10 17.10 -15.33 -10.54
C THR A 10 15.94 -16.22 -10.95
N VAL A 11 14.97 -15.67 -11.63
CA VAL A 11 13.79 -16.38 -12.10
C VAL A 11 13.76 -16.33 -13.64
N THR A 12 13.58 -17.46 -14.27
CA THR A 12 13.35 -17.56 -15.72
C THR A 12 11.85 -17.62 -15.97
N VAL A 13 11.33 -16.74 -16.81
CA VAL A 13 9.93 -16.65 -17.19
C VAL A 13 9.77 -16.75 -18.70
N GLU A 14 8.74 -17.44 -19.15
CA GLU A 14 8.35 -17.43 -20.55
C GLU A 14 7.49 -16.19 -20.81
N VAL A 15 7.91 -15.36 -21.74
CA VAL A 15 7.19 -14.18 -22.20
C VAL A 15 6.90 -14.27 -23.69
N SER A 16 5.76 -13.74 -24.11
CA SER A 16 5.43 -13.66 -25.53
C SER A 16 6.03 -12.39 -26.11
N ASP A 17 6.80 -12.52 -27.17
CA ASP A 17 7.28 -11.37 -27.94
C ASP A 17 6.16 -10.72 -28.77
N ASN A 18 6.47 -9.65 -29.48
CA ASN A 18 5.52 -8.90 -30.32
C ASN A 18 4.94 -9.74 -31.49
N THR A 19 5.51 -10.90 -31.77
CA THR A 19 5.06 -11.81 -32.83
C THR A 19 4.22 -12.98 -32.29
N GLY A 20 4.07 -13.08 -30.96
CA GLY A 20 3.42 -14.19 -30.27
C GLY A 20 4.31 -15.40 -30.05
N THR A 21 5.61 -15.27 -30.30
CA THR A 21 6.58 -16.32 -30.02
C THR A 21 6.97 -16.29 -28.55
N LEU A 22 6.98 -17.46 -27.89
CA LEU A 22 7.42 -17.58 -26.51
C LEU A 22 8.96 -17.52 -26.49
N ILE A 23 9.48 -16.64 -25.67
CA ILE A 23 10.92 -16.50 -25.39
C ILE A 23 11.13 -16.62 -23.88
N GLU A 24 12.27 -17.19 -23.49
CA GLU A 24 12.68 -17.23 -22.09
C GLU A 24 13.42 -15.95 -21.72
N GLU A 25 12.93 -15.25 -20.71
CA GLU A 25 13.62 -14.11 -20.11
C GLU A 25 14.03 -14.43 -18.68
N THR A 26 15.24 -14.01 -18.34
CA THR A 26 15.78 -14.17 -17.00
C THR A 26 15.67 -12.85 -16.25
N VAL A 27 14.95 -12.88 -15.14
CA VAL A 27 14.69 -11.73 -14.30
C VAL A 27 15.34 -11.90 -12.94
N SER A 28 16.04 -10.88 -12.49
CA SER A 28 16.59 -10.78 -11.14
C SER A 28 16.27 -9.40 -10.55
N ARG A 29 16.40 -9.28 -9.23
CA ARG A 29 16.25 -7.98 -8.59
C ARG A 29 17.35 -7.03 -9.06
N ASP A 30 16.98 -5.97 -9.75
CA ASP A 30 17.89 -4.95 -10.28
C ASP A 30 17.62 -3.58 -9.66
N PRO A 31 18.44 -3.15 -8.67
CA PRO A 31 18.31 -1.84 -8.04
C PRO A 31 18.45 -0.66 -9.01
N ALA A 32 19.27 -0.77 -10.04
CA ALA A 32 19.48 0.32 -10.99
C ALA A 32 18.23 0.54 -11.87
N GLU A 33 17.64 -0.55 -12.34
CA GLU A 33 16.40 -0.49 -13.11
C GLU A 33 15.23 -0.01 -12.23
N MET A 34 15.14 -0.52 -11.00
CA MET A 34 14.12 -0.05 -10.04
C MET A 34 14.25 1.45 -9.77
N ALA A 35 15.46 1.96 -9.54
CA ALA A 35 15.74 3.37 -9.32
C ALA A 35 15.30 4.22 -10.50
N LYS A 36 15.59 3.78 -11.72
CA LYS A 36 15.20 4.49 -12.94
C LYS A 36 13.71 4.79 -12.96
N TYR A 37 12.86 3.81 -12.75
CA TYR A 37 11.41 4.00 -12.82
C TYR A 37 10.84 4.65 -11.55
N PHE A 38 11.35 4.33 -10.38
CA PHE A 38 10.88 4.91 -9.14
C PHE A 38 11.20 6.40 -9.03
N ASN A 39 12.42 6.78 -9.38
CA ASN A 39 12.86 8.15 -9.28
C ASN A 39 12.20 9.09 -10.30
N MET A 40 11.68 8.58 -11.41
CA MET A 40 10.87 9.37 -12.32
C MET A 40 9.65 10.01 -11.64
N ILE A 41 9.02 9.29 -10.72
CA ILE A 41 7.88 9.80 -9.94
C ILE A 41 8.34 10.95 -9.05
N ARG A 42 9.43 10.77 -8.32
CA ARG A 42 9.96 11.74 -7.36
C ARG A 42 10.50 12.99 -8.05
N TYR A 43 11.23 12.83 -9.14
CA TYR A 43 11.79 13.96 -9.90
C TYR A 43 10.70 14.83 -10.53
N ARG A 44 9.55 14.27 -10.88
CA ARG A 44 8.40 15.04 -11.40
C ARG A 44 7.98 16.17 -10.46
N VAL A 45 8.08 15.96 -9.17
CA VAL A 45 7.69 16.92 -8.13
C VAL A 45 8.89 17.60 -7.45
N GLY A 46 10.10 17.43 -7.99
CA GLY A 46 11.31 18.06 -7.49
C GLY A 46 11.91 17.41 -6.23
N LEU A 47 11.48 16.20 -5.88
CA LEU A 47 12.05 15.45 -4.76
C LEU A 47 13.34 14.74 -5.16
N PRO A 48 14.29 14.56 -4.24
CA PRO A 48 15.48 13.75 -4.49
C PRO A 48 15.09 12.30 -4.74
N GLY A 49 15.85 11.62 -5.59
CA GLY A 49 15.70 10.17 -5.80
C GLY A 49 16.07 9.37 -4.55
N VAL A 50 15.65 8.11 -4.52
CA VAL A 50 16.14 7.13 -3.55
C VAL A 50 17.57 6.73 -3.92
N ASP A 51 18.38 6.48 -2.92
CA ASP A 51 19.77 6.07 -3.11
C ASP A 51 19.95 4.54 -3.06
N ALA A 52 21.19 4.10 -3.29
CA ALA A 52 21.52 2.68 -3.26
C ALA A 52 21.35 2.04 -1.87
N ASN A 53 21.50 2.82 -0.80
CA ASN A 53 21.34 2.31 0.56
C ASN A 53 19.86 2.06 0.87
N ASP A 54 18.98 2.95 0.40
CA ASP A 54 17.53 2.78 0.53
C ASP A 54 17.04 1.49 -0.15
N MET A 55 17.70 1.11 -1.23
CA MET A 55 17.34 -0.06 -2.04
C MET A 55 18.14 -1.33 -1.72
N ALA A 56 19.15 -1.25 -0.83
CA ALA A 56 20.00 -2.39 -0.50
C ALA A 56 19.19 -3.57 0.02
N GLU A 57 18.30 -3.30 0.98
CA GLU A 57 17.43 -4.30 1.58
C GLU A 57 16.03 -4.25 0.96
N ALA A 58 15.54 -5.40 0.47
CA ALA A 58 14.24 -5.49 -0.20
C ALA A 58 13.08 -5.04 0.69
N ASP A 59 13.09 -5.40 1.97
CA ASP A 59 12.05 -5.04 2.92
C ASP A 59 12.02 -3.54 3.23
N ASN A 60 13.18 -2.90 3.27
CA ASN A 60 13.28 -1.45 3.46
C ASN A 60 12.73 -0.72 2.24
N PHE A 61 13.15 -1.13 1.06
CA PHE A 61 12.66 -0.52 -0.18
C PHE A 61 11.17 -0.77 -0.41
N GLU A 62 10.64 -1.94 0.00
CA GLU A 62 9.20 -2.21 -0.03
C GLU A 62 8.39 -1.19 0.79
N LYS A 63 8.88 -0.81 1.98
CA LYS A 63 8.23 0.23 2.80
C LYS A 63 8.24 1.59 2.09
N ILE A 64 9.35 1.94 1.45
CA ILE A 64 9.48 3.18 0.67
C ILE A 64 8.50 3.17 -0.51
N ILE A 65 8.41 2.07 -1.26
CA ILE A 65 7.46 1.90 -2.37
C ILE A 65 6.01 2.08 -1.88
N ARG A 66 5.64 1.43 -0.77
CA ARG A 66 4.30 1.51 -0.20
C ARG A 66 3.94 2.93 0.24
N ASN A 67 4.90 3.62 0.86
CA ASN A 67 4.72 5.01 1.29
C ASN A 67 4.55 5.95 0.10
N GLU A 68 5.42 5.85 -0.90
CA GLU A 68 5.31 6.66 -2.13
C GLU A 68 3.97 6.41 -2.84
N ARG A 69 3.56 5.14 -2.95
CA ARG A 69 2.27 4.79 -3.53
C ARG A 69 1.09 5.38 -2.74
N GLN A 70 1.17 5.42 -1.42
CA GLN A 70 0.14 6.04 -0.58
C GLN A 70 0.05 7.54 -0.81
N VAL A 71 1.18 8.22 -0.99
CA VAL A 71 1.23 9.67 -1.24
C VAL A 71 0.72 9.99 -2.64
N GLU A 72 1.22 9.28 -3.65
CA GLU A 72 0.88 9.53 -5.06
C GLU A 72 -0.59 9.23 -5.38
N LEU A 73 -1.14 8.19 -4.81
CA LEU A 73 -2.52 7.75 -5.03
C LEU A 73 -3.45 8.18 -3.88
N PHE A 74 -3.05 9.22 -3.15
CA PHE A 74 -3.87 9.75 -2.06
C PHE A 74 -5.25 10.15 -2.57
N ASN A 75 -6.28 9.71 -1.85
CA ASN A 75 -7.69 9.98 -2.15
C ASN A 75 -8.26 9.32 -3.43
N GLU A 76 -7.52 8.41 -4.06
CA GLU A 76 -7.99 7.63 -5.23
C GLU A 76 -8.62 6.27 -4.86
N GLY A 77 -8.70 5.95 -3.57
CA GLY A 77 -9.30 4.71 -3.06
C GLY A 77 -8.39 3.47 -3.15
N TYR A 78 -7.18 3.58 -3.69
CA TYR A 78 -6.27 2.43 -3.86
C TYR A 78 -5.81 1.82 -2.55
N ARG A 79 -5.67 2.61 -1.48
CA ARG A 79 -5.21 2.11 -0.17
C ARG A 79 -6.04 0.94 0.34
N TYR A 80 -7.35 0.98 0.11
CA TYR A 80 -8.25 -0.10 0.48
C TYR A 80 -7.86 -1.45 -0.13
N PHE A 81 -7.47 -1.46 -1.40
CA PHE A 81 -7.05 -2.66 -2.11
C PHE A 81 -5.62 -3.04 -1.79
N ASP A 82 -4.74 -2.06 -1.66
CA ASP A 82 -3.31 -2.24 -1.40
C ASP A 82 -3.06 -2.94 -0.06
N THR A 83 -3.71 -2.50 1.02
CA THR A 83 -3.56 -3.13 2.35
C THR A 83 -4.00 -4.59 2.34
N ARG A 84 -5.01 -4.94 1.56
CA ARG A 84 -5.46 -6.32 1.40
C ARG A 84 -4.51 -7.15 0.56
N ARG A 85 -4.06 -6.61 -0.54
CA ARG A 85 -3.09 -7.24 -1.44
C ARG A 85 -1.74 -7.50 -0.76
N TRP A 86 -1.32 -6.59 0.11
CA TRP A 86 -0.10 -6.72 0.90
C TRP A 86 -0.28 -7.59 2.16
N GLY A 87 -1.50 -7.94 2.52
CA GLY A 87 -1.79 -8.67 3.74
C GLY A 87 -1.68 -7.84 5.02
N THR A 88 -1.56 -6.52 4.92
CA THR A 88 -1.31 -5.61 6.05
C THR A 88 -2.59 -4.96 6.60
N TYR A 89 -3.75 -5.30 6.05
CA TYR A 89 -5.01 -4.69 6.42
C TYR A 89 -5.32 -4.77 7.92
N LEU A 90 -5.07 -5.91 8.54
CA LEU A 90 -5.35 -6.10 9.97
C LEU A 90 -4.33 -5.40 10.85
N ASP A 91 -3.09 -5.27 10.41
CA ASP A 91 -2.02 -4.65 11.18
C ASP A 91 -2.06 -3.12 11.09
N GLU A 92 -2.30 -2.59 9.91
CA GLU A 92 -2.26 -1.15 9.66
C GLU A 92 -3.59 -0.45 9.92
N ASP A 93 -4.71 -1.09 9.57
CA ASP A 93 -6.05 -0.50 9.68
C ASP A 93 -6.81 -0.95 10.95
N ALA A 94 -6.51 -2.12 11.52
CA ALA A 94 -7.21 -2.64 12.68
C ALA A 94 -6.79 -1.98 13.99
N ASN A 95 -5.53 -1.61 14.11
CA ASN A 95 -4.97 -1.01 15.33
C ASN A 95 -5.15 0.50 15.41
N SER A 96 -6.08 1.05 14.69
CA SER A 96 -6.28 2.49 14.61
C SER A 96 -7.24 3.05 15.69
N SER A 97 -7.15 2.56 16.92
CA SER A 97 -7.67 3.32 18.08
C SER A 97 -6.99 4.70 18.23
N ASN A 98 -5.91 4.89 17.49
CA ASN A 98 -5.10 6.10 17.50
C ASN A 98 -5.26 6.87 16.18
N TRP A 99 -6.42 7.47 15.96
CA TRP A 99 -6.55 8.47 14.91
C TRP A 99 -5.54 9.58 15.12
N ARG A 100 -4.67 9.78 14.15
CA ARG A 100 -3.67 10.84 14.18
C ARG A 100 -4.09 11.97 13.25
N GLY A 101 -3.88 13.18 13.70
CA GLY A 101 -4.19 14.37 12.92
C GLY A 101 -3.44 15.57 13.42
N LEU A 102 -3.61 16.69 12.75
CA LEU A 102 -3.02 17.95 13.15
C LEU A 102 -3.77 18.51 14.39
N ASP A 103 -3.05 19.19 15.26
CA ASP A 103 -3.64 19.84 16.43
C ASP A 103 -4.34 21.13 16.01
N VAL A 104 -5.63 21.00 15.66
CA VAL A 104 -6.47 22.12 15.21
C VAL A 104 -6.79 23.15 16.29
N THR A 105 -6.43 22.86 17.56
CA THR A 105 -6.62 23.79 18.66
C THR A 105 -5.49 24.81 18.79
N LYS A 106 -4.40 24.61 18.05
CA LYS A 106 -3.20 25.44 18.06
C LYS A 106 -3.18 26.41 16.89
N ASP A 107 -2.46 27.52 17.08
CA ASP A 107 -2.31 28.56 16.08
C ASP A 107 -1.40 28.07 14.93
N ARG A 108 -1.87 28.31 13.67
CA ARG A 108 -1.12 27.99 12.44
C ARG A 108 0.13 28.85 12.27
N THR A 109 0.17 30.05 12.88
CA THR A 109 1.29 30.97 12.76
C THR A 109 2.50 30.53 13.55
N ASN A 110 2.32 29.65 14.53
CA ASN A 110 3.43 29.10 15.31
C ASN A 110 4.07 27.93 14.57
N ALA A 111 4.99 28.25 13.66
CA ALA A 111 5.68 27.29 12.79
C ALA A 111 6.78 26.47 13.51
N ASN A 112 6.95 26.66 14.81
CA ASN A 112 8.02 25.99 15.57
C ASN A 112 7.61 24.56 15.96
N GLY A 113 7.88 23.64 15.02
CA GLY A 113 8.06 22.23 15.27
C GLY A 113 6.90 21.52 16.00
N ASN A 114 7.24 20.84 17.08
CA ASN A 114 6.40 19.82 17.71
C ASN A 114 5.30 20.35 18.65
N GLU A 115 5.13 21.65 18.81
CA GLU A 115 4.18 22.23 19.77
C GLU A 115 3.03 23.04 19.14
N GLY A 116 3.07 23.25 17.82
CA GLY A 116 2.08 24.05 17.10
C GLY A 116 1.00 23.23 16.40
N PHE A 117 0.22 23.90 15.58
CA PHE A 117 -0.82 23.31 14.73
C PHE A 117 -0.31 22.11 13.88
N TRP A 118 0.95 22.15 13.46
CA TRP A 118 1.56 21.13 12.61
C TRP A 118 2.02 19.88 13.38
N ASN A 119 1.85 19.89 14.69
CA ASN A 119 2.12 18.69 15.49
C ASN A 119 1.07 17.61 15.22
N ILE A 120 1.53 16.39 15.00
CA ILE A 120 0.64 15.25 14.84
C ILE A 120 0.29 14.70 16.22
N VAL A 121 -0.96 14.88 16.58
CA VAL A 121 -1.51 14.42 17.86
C VAL A 121 -2.48 13.27 17.67
N THR A 122 -2.67 12.47 18.70
CA THR A 122 -3.76 11.48 18.73
C THR A 122 -5.07 12.18 18.96
N ILE A 123 -6.01 12.00 18.04
CA ILE A 123 -7.34 12.61 18.13
C ILE A 123 -8.22 11.72 19.00
N ASN A 124 -8.29 12.03 20.28
CA ASN A 124 -9.24 11.42 21.21
C ASN A 124 -10.53 12.23 21.20
N THR A 125 -11.39 12.02 20.24
CA THR A 125 -12.73 12.62 20.27
C THR A 125 -13.74 11.55 20.66
N GLN A 126 -14.63 11.88 21.60
CA GLN A 126 -15.74 10.99 22.00
C GLN A 126 -16.67 10.62 20.83
N ASN A 127 -16.54 11.30 19.70
CA ASN A 127 -17.35 11.13 18.50
C ASN A 127 -16.65 10.35 17.38
N VAL A 128 -15.35 10.04 17.50
CA VAL A 128 -14.64 9.20 16.54
C VAL A 128 -14.78 7.77 16.99
N ARG A 129 -15.56 6.99 16.24
CA ARG A 129 -15.69 5.55 16.50
C ARG A 129 -14.39 4.86 16.14
N ASP A 130 -13.99 3.92 16.98
CA ASP A 130 -12.87 3.04 16.66
C ASP A 130 -13.11 2.33 15.34
N ARG A 131 -12.08 2.23 14.53
CA ARG A 131 -12.16 1.36 13.37
C ARG A 131 -12.24 -0.08 13.84
N ILE A 132 -13.27 -0.77 13.40
CA ILE A 132 -13.39 -2.20 13.63
C ILE A 132 -12.87 -2.89 12.36
N ALA A 133 -11.72 -3.54 12.45
CA ALA A 133 -11.20 -4.40 11.40
C ALA A 133 -11.24 -5.85 11.88
N LEU A 134 -12.05 -6.64 11.24
CA LEU A 134 -12.18 -8.08 11.52
C LEU A 134 -11.54 -8.87 10.38
N PRO A 135 -11.00 -10.08 10.65
CA PRO A 135 -10.40 -10.92 9.61
C PRO A 135 -11.32 -11.14 8.40
N LYS A 136 -12.62 -11.27 8.62
CA LYS A 136 -13.59 -11.41 7.52
C LYS A 136 -13.65 -10.21 6.58
N MET A 137 -13.26 -9.02 7.03
CA MET A 137 -13.30 -7.78 6.24
C MET A 137 -12.12 -7.68 5.25
N VAL A 138 -11.19 -8.61 5.26
CA VAL A 138 -10.15 -8.73 4.23
C VAL A 138 -10.80 -8.95 2.87
N PHE A 139 -11.86 -9.75 2.83
CA PHE A 139 -12.66 -10.00 1.63
C PHE A 139 -14.05 -9.38 1.79
N LEU A 140 -14.56 -8.77 0.72
CA LEU A 140 -15.94 -8.33 0.70
C LEU A 140 -16.89 -9.53 0.64
N PRO A 141 -18.09 -9.43 1.23
CA PRO A 141 -19.10 -10.46 1.06
C PRO A 141 -19.51 -10.55 -0.41
N ILE A 142 -19.74 -11.76 -0.89
CA ILE A 142 -20.38 -12.00 -2.19
C ILE A 142 -21.86 -11.65 -2.03
N ARG A 143 -22.40 -10.90 -2.98
CA ARG A 143 -23.81 -10.54 -2.95
C ARG A 143 -24.69 -11.79 -2.95
N HIS A 144 -25.75 -11.78 -2.16
CA HIS A 144 -26.64 -12.92 -1.99
C HIS A 144 -27.27 -13.39 -3.33
N ASP A 145 -27.65 -12.47 -4.18
CA ASP A 145 -28.21 -12.77 -5.51
C ASP A 145 -27.19 -13.45 -6.45
N GLU A 146 -25.90 -13.20 -6.28
CA GLU A 146 -24.86 -13.93 -7.03
C GLU A 146 -24.67 -15.35 -6.49
N LEU A 147 -24.73 -15.54 -5.18
CA LEU A 147 -24.68 -16.89 -4.59
C LEU A 147 -25.86 -17.78 -5.01
N LEU A 148 -27.03 -17.17 -5.23
CA LEU A 148 -28.18 -17.92 -5.72
C LEU A 148 -28.04 -18.41 -7.17
N LYS A 149 -27.22 -17.75 -7.98
CA LYS A 149 -26.95 -18.16 -9.37
C LYS A 149 -25.98 -19.33 -9.47
N VAL A 150 -25.14 -19.53 -8.45
CA VAL A 150 -24.10 -20.56 -8.43
C VAL A 150 -24.34 -21.48 -7.25
N PRO A 151 -25.04 -22.62 -7.42
CA PRO A 151 -25.48 -23.49 -6.31
C PRO A 151 -24.35 -24.01 -5.40
N ASN A 152 -23.14 -24.17 -5.96
CA ASN A 152 -21.96 -24.67 -5.25
C ASN A 152 -21.00 -23.57 -4.77
N ALA A 153 -21.41 -22.30 -4.86
CA ALA A 153 -20.60 -21.21 -4.34
C ALA A 153 -20.87 -21.00 -2.86
N ASP A 154 -19.80 -20.94 -2.09
CA ASP A 154 -19.83 -20.54 -0.70
C ASP A 154 -19.49 -19.06 -0.53
N GLN A 155 -19.95 -18.50 0.59
CA GLN A 155 -19.63 -17.14 0.98
C GLN A 155 -18.15 -17.02 1.38
N ASN A 156 -17.59 -15.83 1.23
CA ASN A 156 -16.25 -15.55 1.72
C ASN A 156 -16.16 -15.79 3.24
N PHE A 157 -14.97 -16.18 3.69
CA PHE A 157 -14.71 -16.55 5.08
C PHE A 157 -15.29 -15.53 6.08
N GLY A 158 -16.02 -16.05 7.06
CA GLY A 158 -16.58 -15.26 8.17
C GLY A 158 -17.81 -14.42 7.85
N TRP A 159 -18.34 -14.51 6.61
CA TRP A 159 -19.63 -13.96 6.23
C TRP A 159 -20.67 -15.07 6.17
N ASP A 160 -21.83 -14.82 6.73
CA ASP A 160 -22.95 -15.76 6.66
C ASP A 160 -23.57 -15.73 5.25
N ARG A 161 -24.16 -16.88 4.86
CA ARG A 161 -24.80 -17.06 3.56
C ARG A 161 -26.14 -16.33 3.48
#